data_1a718734f341c8663fcb47ad49d4c65f
#
_entry.id   1a718734f341c8663fcb47ad49d4c65f
#
_cell.length_a   1.000
_cell.length_b   1.000
_cell.length_c   1.000
_cell.angle_alpha   90.00
_cell.angle_beta   90.00
_cell.angle_gamma   90.00
#
_symmetry.space_group_name_H-M   'P 1'
#
loop_
_entity.id
_entity.type
_entity.pdbx_description
1 polymer ?
#
loop_
_entity_poly.entity_id
_entity_poly.type
_entity_poly.pdbx_seq_one_letter_code
_entity_poly.pdbx_strand_id
1 'polypeptide(L)'
;MEQAKSISVLKKLNEINSFLSNENLLSIISQIVELISKIVETEKYSDVISQLKSLKKNVNTIYNQNLTYSKSLKEIIDSMKEIEKLEKSKMSIRRSTTTDFTIVKKDGKDIIKFKSGDEYEGELKDNIYDGKGIYHYKGGDRYEGQYKNNKKEGFGIYYYKEGDRYEGEYKNDLREGRGIYYYHDDNDGLKYEGDWKNGVKEGKGIFTLKNGDRYEGDFKNDNFEGRGIYYFNNGDRYEGEFKNDEFDGKGIFYYNDGTREMGDYLNGEPIGKHVKLYKNGEVETVDT
;
A
#
# COMPACT_ATOMS: atom_id res chain seq x y z
N MET A 1 4.88 31.28 -8.27
CA MET A 1 6.23 30.92 -8.78
C MET A 1 6.39 29.39 -8.93
N GLU A 2 5.91 28.60 -8.01
CA GLU A 2 6.02 27.13 -7.99
C GLU A 2 5.09 26.45 -9.03
N GLN A 3 3.84 26.89 -9.14
CA GLN A 3 2.95 26.42 -10.23
C GLN A 3 3.57 26.65 -11.61
N ALA A 4 4.24 27.79 -11.82
CA ALA A 4 4.90 28.10 -13.09
C ALA A 4 6.09 27.15 -13.37
N LYS A 5 6.83 26.72 -12.34
CA LYS A 5 7.93 25.73 -12.49
C LYS A 5 7.40 24.33 -12.76
N SER A 6 6.35 23.90 -12.07
CA SER A 6 5.70 22.60 -12.32
C SER A 6 5.09 22.54 -13.72
N ILE A 7 4.47 23.61 -14.19
CA ILE A 7 3.95 23.74 -15.56
C ILE A 7 5.08 23.67 -16.60
N SER A 8 6.24 24.28 -16.31
CA SER A 8 7.43 24.22 -17.18
C SER A 8 7.97 22.81 -17.31
N VAL A 9 8.01 22.06 -16.19
CA VAL A 9 8.43 20.65 -16.18
C VAL A 9 7.44 19.78 -16.97
N LEU A 10 6.14 19.97 -16.79
CA LEU A 10 5.09 19.28 -17.57
C LEU A 10 5.22 19.52 -19.07
N LYS A 11 5.49 20.76 -19.50
CA LYS A 11 5.71 21.08 -20.92
C LYS A 11 6.89 20.29 -21.49
N LYS A 12 8.04 20.30 -20.81
CA LYS A 12 9.24 19.56 -21.24
C LYS A 12 9.00 18.07 -21.29
N LEU A 13 8.30 17.49 -20.33
CA LEU A 13 7.97 16.07 -20.31
C LEU A 13 7.06 15.67 -21.48
N ASN A 14 6.07 16.50 -21.81
CA ASN A 14 5.19 16.27 -22.96
C ASN A 14 5.94 16.38 -24.31
N GLU A 15 6.89 17.31 -24.42
CA GLU A 15 7.77 17.43 -25.59
C GLU A 15 8.64 16.17 -25.75
N ILE A 16 9.22 15.65 -24.67
CA ILE A 16 10.04 14.44 -24.67
C ILE A 16 9.19 13.21 -25.02
N ASN A 17 7.98 13.11 -24.50
CA ASN A 17 7.05 12.02 -24.78
C ASN A 17 6.74 11.89 -26.29
N SER A 18 6.72 13.01 -27.02
CA SER A 18 6.49 13.00 -28.47
C SER A 18 7.66 12.44 -29.31
N PHE A 19 8.84 12.29 -28.73
CA PHE A 19 10.07 11.83 -29.43
C PHE A 19 10.52 10.42 -29.06
N LEU A 20 9.90 9.77 -28.07
CA LEU A 20 10.35 8.48 -27.56
C LEU A 20 9.55 7.30 -28.13
N SER A 21 10.28 6.31 -28.68
CA SER A 21 9.71 5.07 -29.23
C SER A 21 9.77 3.85 -28.28
N ASN A 22 10.28 4.01 -27.07
CA ASN A 22 10.45 2.93 -26.12
C ASN A 22 9.27 2.91 -25.11
N GLU A 23 8.40 1.88 -25.20
CA GLU A 23 7.18 1.75 -24.42
C GLU A 23 7.41 1.86 -22.90
N ASN A 24 8.49 1.28 -22.37
CA ASN A 24 8.80 1.34 -20.93
C ASN A 24 9.13 2.77 -20.48
N LEU A 25 9.85 3.53 -21.30
CA LEU A 25 10.22 4.91 -20.98
C LEU A 25 9.03 5.85 -21.13
N LEU A 26 8.18 5.62 -22.14
CA LEU A 26 6.92 6.35 -22.32
C LEU A 26 5.97 6.15 -21.14
N SER A 27 5.85 4.92 -20.62
CA SER A 27 5.06 4.61 -19.43
C SER A 27 5.56 5.38 -18.20
N ILE A 28 6.87 5.41 -17.96
CA ILE A 28 7.47 6.15 -16.82
C ILE A 28 7.22 7.65 -16.97
N ILE A 29 7.38 8.22 -18.17
CA ILE A 29 7.12 9.64 -18.42
C ILE A 29 5.65 9.97 -18.19
N SER A 30 4.72 9.13 -18.63
CA SER A 30 3.29 9.30 -18.40
C SER A 30 2.96 9.34 -16.90
N GLN A 31 3.55 8.45 -16.10
CA GLN A 31 3.39 8.44 -14.64
C GLN A 31 3.95 9.71 -13.98
N ILE A 32 5.11 10.19 -14.44
CA ILE A 32 5.69 11.46 -13.95
C ILE A 32 4.78 12.64 -14.27
N VAL A 33 4.23 12.71 -15.48
CA VAL A 33 3.29 13.76 -15.90
C VAL A 33 2.04 13.75 -15.02
N GLU A 34 1.46 12.57 -14.78
CA GLU A 34 0.28 12.43 -13.92
C GLU A 34 0.56 12.88 -12.48
N LEU A 35 1.71 12.49 -11.92
CA LEU A 35 2.10 12.89 -10.57
C LEU A 35 2.33 14.39 -10.44
N ILE A 36 2.94 15.03 -11.45
CA ILE A 36 3.13 16.48 -11.44
C ILE A 36 1.79 17.21 -11.59
N SER A 37 0.85 16.66 -12.38
CA SER A 37 -0.51 17.20 -12.48
C SER A 37 -1.23 17.16 -11.13
N LYS A 38 -1.12 16.06 -10.38
CA LYS A 38 -1.66 15.94 -9.03
C LYS A 38 -1.05 16.94 -8.04
N ILE A 39 0.24 17.26 -8.17
CA ILE A 39 0.89 18.33 -7.35
C ILE A 39 0.25 19.70 -7.64
N VAL A 40 -0.02 20.00 -8.90
CA VAL A 40 -0.62 21.29 -9.30
C VAL A 40 -2.05 21.43 -8.77
N GLU A 41 -2.81 20.33 -8.72
CA GLU A 41 -4.25 20.35 -8.43
C GLU A 41 -4.60 20.22 -6.94
N THR A 42 -3.82 19.49 -6.14
CA THR A 42 -4.32 18.99 -4.84
C THR A 42 -3.60 19.46 -3.59
N GLU A 43 -2.48 20.19 -3.67
CA GLU A 43 -1.61 20.54 -2.51
C GLU A 43 -1.14 19.33 -1.63
N LYS A 44 -1.41 18.10 -2.01
CA LYS A 44 -0.95 16.87 -1.30
C LYS A 44 0.42 16.45 -1.81
N TYR A 45 1.46 17.06 -1.25
CA TYR A 45 2.84 16.95 -1.77
C TYR A 45 3.59 15.68 -1.34
N SER A 46 3.38 15.13 -0.13
CA SER A 46 4.26 14.10 0.46
C SER A 46 4.25 12.78 -0.30
N ASP A 47 3.08 12.28 -0.66
CA ASP A 47 2.91 11.00 -1.36
C ASP A 47 3.43 11.07 -2.79
N VAL A 48 3.16 12.20 -3.46
CA VAL A 48 3.61 12.44 -4.82
C VAL A 48 5.14 12.51 -4.89
N ILE A 49 5.80 13.09 -3.88
CA ILE A 49 7.26 13.15 -3.83
C ILE A 49 7.87 11.77 -3.58
N SER A 50 7.26 10.94 -2.75
CA SER A 50 7.72 9.55 -2.57
C SER A 50 7.71 8.78 -3.90
N GLN A 51 6.62 8.91 -4.66
CA GLN A 51 6.48 8.29 -5.97
C GLN A 51 7.45 8.89 -7.01
N LEU A 52 7.64 10.21 -7.02
CA LEU A 52 8.64 10.86 -7.88
C LEU A 52 10.07 10.40 -7.57
N LYS A 53 10.42 10.16 -6.31
CA LYS A 53 11.72 9.59 -5.92
C LYS A 53 11.92 8.18 -6.47
N SER A 54 10.89 7.35 -6.43
CA SER A 54 10.91 6.00 -7.00
C SER A 54 11.08 6.05 -8.53
N LEU A 55 10.30 6.86 -9.21
CA LEU A 55 10.38 7.06 -10.65
C LEU A 55 11.74 7.61 -11.08
N LYS A 56 12.31 8.55 -10.33
CA LYS A 56 13.68 9.07 -10.54
C LYS A 56 14.72 7.95 -10.47
N LYS A 57 14.60 7.01 -9.52
CA LYS A 57 15.49 5.85 -9.43
C LYS A 57 15.39 4.98 -10.69
N ASN A 58 14.19 4.72 -11.18
CA ASN A 58 13.97 3.94 -12.39
C ASN A 58 14.52 4.65 -13.65
N VAL A 59 14.27 5.94 -13.79
CA VAL A 59 14.83 6.78 -14.88
C VAL A 59 16.36 6.76 -14.87
N ASN A 60 16.99 6.88 -13.70
CA ASN A 60 18.44 6.79 -13.56
C ASN A 60 18.99 5.41 -14.00
N THR A 61 18.28 4.33 -13.70
CA THR A 61 18.65 2.98 -14.12
C THR A 61 18.61 2.85 -15.63
N ILE A 62 17.54 3.35 -16.26
CA ILE A 62 17.39 3.34 -17.74
C ILE A 62 18.43 4.24 -18.41
N TYR A 63 18.73 5.41 -17.82
CA TYR A 63 19.76 6.33 -18.29
C TYR A 63 21.14 5.65 -18.35
N ASN A 64 21.51 4.91 -17.30
CA ASN A 64 22.80 4.22 -17.24
C ASN A 64 22.88 3.03 -18.23
N GLN A 65 21.74 2.51 -18.70
CA GLN A 65 21.67 1.42 -19.67
C GLN A 65 21.65 1.89 -21.14
N ASN A 66 21.25 3.14 -21.42
CA ASN A 66 21.06 3.65 -22.79
C ASN A 66 21.62 5.08 -22.97
N LEU A 67 22.88 5.17 -23.32
CA LEU A 67 23.62 6.43 -23.56
C LEU A 67 23.02 7.37 -24.63
N THR A 68 22.17 6.87 -25.53
CA THR A 68 21.62 7.63 -26.66
C THR A 68 20.57 8.68 -26.25
N TYR A 69 19.94 8.53 -25.08
CA TYR A 69 18.89 9.45 -24.57
C TYR A 69 19.39 10.38 -23.46
N SER A 70 20.70 10.53 -23.34
CA SER A 70 21.38 11.08 -22.17
C SER A 70 21.01 12.52 -21.81
N LYS A 71 20.81 13.40 -22.77
CA LYS A 71 20.60 14.84 -22.50
C LYS A 71 19.20 15.13 -21.96
N SER A 72 18.19 14.54 -22.56
CA SER A 72 16.78 14.77 -22.18
C SER A 72 16.44 14.12 -20.83
N LEU A 73 16.98 12.93 -20.56
CA LEU A 73 16.82 12.27 -19.25
C LEU A 73 17.55 13.02 -18.15
N LYS A 74 18.69 13.63 -18.43
CA LYS A 74 19.41 14.48 -17.47
C LYS A 74 18.60 15.72 -17.11
N GLU A 75 17.95 16.37 -18.05
CA GLU A 75 17.08 17.52 -17.79
C GLU A 75 15.88 17.16 -16.92
N ILE A 76 15.28 15.96 -17.12
CA ILE A 76 14.21 15.44 -16.25
C ILE A 76 14.74 15.23 -14.83
N ILE A 77 15.88 14.55 -14.68
CA ILE A 77 16.49 14.29 -13.36
C ILE A 77 16.77 15.60 -12.63
N ASP A 78 17.32 16.59 -13.32
CA ASP A 78 17.64 17.89 -12.70
C ASP A 78 16.35 18.66 -12.33
N SER A 79 15.29 18.57 -13.13
CA SER A 79 13.99 19.12 -12.80
C SER A 79 13.34 18.44 -11.58
N MET A 80 13.49 17.12 -11.43
CA MET A 80 13.03 16.39 -10.25
C MET A 80 13.79 16.78 -8.98
N LYS A 81 15.10 17.06 -9.08
CA LYS A 81 15.92 17.60 -7.95
C LYS A 81 15.44 18.99 -7.55
N GLU A 82 15.08 19.85 -8.49
CA GLU A 82 14.51 21.17 -8.21
C GLU A 82 13.18 21.08 -7.44
N ILE A 83 12.29 20.14 -7.84
CA ILE A 83 11.05 19.87 -7.10
C ILE A 83 11.32 19.39 -5.68
N GLU A 84 12.27 18.45 -5.49
CA GLU A 84 12.69 17.99 -4.16
C GLU A 84 13.26 19.13 -3.29
N LYS A 85 13.99 20.07 -3.89
CA LYS A 85 14.56 21.22 -3.20
C LYS A 85 13.50 22.24 -2.78
N LEU A 86 12.50 22.47 -3.65
CA LEU A 86 11.36 23.34 -3.35
C LEU A 86 10.55 22.81 -2.16
N GLU A 87 10.35 21.49 -2.10
CA GLU A 87 9.66 20.84 -0.98
C GLU A 87 10.43 20.99 0.36
N LYS A 88 11.73 20.74 0.35
CA LYS A 88 12.57 20.96 1.53
C LYS A 88 12.50 22.42 2.00
N SER A 89 12.44 23.37 1.05
CA SER A 89 12.26 24.79 1.32
C SER A 89 10.87 25.11 1.89
N LYS A 90 9.79 24.50 1.36
CA LYS A 90 8.42 24.64 1.90
C LYS A 90 8.30 24.06 3.30
N MET A 91 8.88 22.88 3.56
CA MET A 91 8.94 22.33 4.91
C MET A 91 9.68 23.26 5.88
N SER A 92 10.76 23.91 5.42
CA SER A 92 11.49 24.91 6.19
C SER A 92 10.66 26.19 6.42
N ILE A 93 9.95 26.68 5.41
CA ILE A 93 9.10 27.88 5.49
C ILE A 93 7.84 27.61 6.34
N ARG A 94 7.21 26.45 6.22
CA ARG A 94 6.13 26.03 7.14
C ARG A 94 6.58 25.95 8.60
N ARG A 95 7.89 25.74 8.86
CA ARG A 95 8.48 25.83 10.21
C ARG A 95 8.67 27.26 10.71
N SER A 96 8.71 28.26 9.83
CA SER A 96 9.06 29.64 10.18
C SER A 96 7.92 30.66 10.19
N THR A 97 6.79 30.32 9.55
CA THR A 97 5.68 31.27 9.43
C THR A 97 4.35 30.54 9.64
N THR A 98 3.92 30.52 10.84
CA THR A 98 2.55 30.52 11.33
C THR A 98 2.34 29.58 12.48
N THR A 99 1.84 30.11 13.51
CA THR A 99 1.15 29.55 14.65
C THR A 99 -0.12 28.78 14.25
N ASP A 100 0.02 27.73 13.41
CA ASP A 100 -1.10 26.83 13.08
C ASP A 100 -1.31 25.77 14.16
N PHE A 101 -0.54 25.84 15.22
CA PHE A 101 -0.68 24.98 16.40
C PHE A 101 -0.36 25.76 17.69
N THR A 102 -0.86 25.27 18.80
CA THR A 102 -0.48 25.68 20.15
C THR A 102 0.13 24.50 20.87
N ILE A 103 1.18 24.74 21.67
CA ILE A 103 1.74 23.72 22.57
C ILE A 103 1.17 23.98 23.96
N VAL A 104 0.55 22.97 24.54
CA VAL A 104 0.00 22.97 25.91
C VAL A 104 0.69 21.89 26.70
N LYS A 105 1.10 22.20 27.93
CA LYS A 105 1.61 21.16 28.86
C LYS A 105 0.46 20.59 29.66
N LYS A 106 0.31 19.27 29.64
CA LYS A 106 -0.64 18.53 30.47
C LYS A 106 0.07 17.32 31.07
N ASP A 107 0.02 17.17 32.36
CA ASP A 107 0.66 16.07 33.10
C ASP A 107 2.13 15.85 32.77
N GLY A 108 2.86 16.96 32.53
CA GLY A 108 4.29 16.96 32.20
C GLY A 108 4.64 16.62 30.75
N LYS A 109 3.65 16.36 29.89
CA LYS A 109 3.82 16.08 28.48
C LYS A 109 3.46 17.28 27.62
N ASP A 110 4.14 17.44 26.50
CA ASP A 110 3.80 18.45 25.50
C ASP A 110 2.68 17.91 24.59
N ILE A 111 1.57 18.66 24.51
CA ILE A 111 0.47 18.40 23.60
C ILE A 111 0.45 19.50 22.54
N ILE A 112 0.54 19.10 21.29
CA ILE A 112 0.41 20.00 20.14
C ILE A 112 -1.03 19.96 19.66
N LYS A 113 -1.71 21.11 19.72
CA LYS A 113 -3.07 21.28 19.18
C LYS A 113 -3.01 22.09 17.89
N PHE A 114 -3.49 21.48 16.83
CA PHE A 114 -3.53 22.11 15.51
C PHE A 114 -4.83 22.89 15.29
N LYS A 115 -4.77 23.96 14.51
CA LYS A 115 -5.99 24.69 14.09
C LYS A 115 -6.96 23.82 13.27
N SER A 116 -6.45 22.77 12.63
CA SER A 116 -7.27 21.75 11.97
C SER A 116 -8.22 21.04 12.94
N GLY A 117 -7.88 21.00 14.23
CA GLY A 117 -8.55 20.25 15.27
C GLY A 117 -7.88 18.90 15.58
N ASP A 118 -6.76 18.60 14.92
CA ASP A 118 -5.93 17.46 15.26
C ASP A 118 -5.14 17.74 16.55
N GLU A 119 -4.72 16.68 17.25
CA GLU A 119 -3.87 16.80 18.44
C GLU A 119 -2.77 15.74 18.39
N TYR A 120 -1.56 16.11 18.81
CA TYR A 120 -0.45 15.18 19.01
C TYR A 120 0.04 15.24 20.44
N GLU A 121 0.18 14.10 21.10
CA GLU A 121 0.81 13.92 22.40
C GLU A 121 1.97 12.94 22.26
N GLY A 122 3.20 13.37 22.52
CA GLY A 122 4.33 12.45 22.40
C GLY A 122 5.68 13.11 22.42
N GLU A 123 6.68 12.30 22.11
CA GLU A 123 8.07 12.71 22.10
C GLU A 123 8.37 13.62 20.90
N LEU A 124 9.11 14.68 21.17
CA LEU A 124 9.56 15.65 20.18
C LEU A 124 11.08 15.75 20.20
N LYS A 125 11.67 15.80 19.02
CA LYS A 125 13.07 16.19 18.83
C LYS A 125 13.12 17.31 17.81
N ASP A 126 13.71 18.43 18.19
CA ASP A 126 13.79 19.63 17.35
C ASP A 126 12.40 20.07 16.79
N ASN A 127 11.35 20.00 17.63
CA ASN A 127 9.95 20.28 17.31
C ASN A 127 9.35 19.39 16.20
N ILE A 128 9.91 18.20 15.98
CA ILE A 128 9.35 17.18 15.10
C ILE A 128 8.98 15.93 15.90
N TYR A 129 8.01 15.17 15.45
CA TYR A 129 7.65 13.88 16.07
C TYR A 129 8.81 12.91 15.86
N ASP A 130 9.42 12.46 16.96
CA ASP A 130 10.52 11.51 16.94
C ASP A 130 10.50 10.76 18.28
N GLY A 131 10.22 9.46 18.24
CA GLY A 131 9.96 8.64 19.42
C GLY A 131 8.50 8.18 19.50
N LYS A 132 7.99 7.95 20.70
CA LYS A 132 6.61 7.48 20.92
C LYS A 132 5.62 8.64 20.96
N GLY A 133 4.45 8.44 20.35
CA GLY A 133 3.41 9.46 20.36
C GLY A 133 2.03 8.92 20.00
N ILE A 134 1.03 9.73 20.33
CA ILE A 134 -0.37 9.52 20.01
C ILE A 134 -0.83 10.69 19.15
N TYR A 135 -1.42 10.40 18.01
CA TYR A 135 -2.02 11.39 17.14
C TYR A 135 -3.52 11.20 17.07
N HIS A 136 -4.26 12.19 17.45
CA HIS A 136 -5.71 12.25 17.35
C HIS A 136 -6.09 13.08 16.11
N TYR A 137 -6.67 12.45 15.14
CA TYR A 137 -7.20 13.13 13.97
C TYR A 137 -8.56 13.73 14.27
N LYS A 138 -8.83 14.93 13.82
CA LYS A 138 -10.15 15.59 13.96
C LYS A 138 -11.29 14.71 13.44
N GLY A 139 -11.02 13.88 12.44
CA GLY A 139 -11.97 12.95 11.84
C GLY A 139 -12.45 11.85 12.78
N GLY A 140 -11.75 11.62 13.90
CA GLY A 140 -12.04 10.58 14.89
C GLY A 140 -11.06 9.41 14.86
N ASP A 141 -10.20 9.31 13.87
CA ASP A 141 -9.11 8.34 13.86
C ASP A 141 -8.08 8.63 14.94
N ARG A 142 -7.32 7.61 15.31
CA ARG A 142 -6.22 7.73 16.28
C ARG A 142 -5.08 6.80 15.88
N TYR A 143 -3.85 7.31 15.91
CA TYR A 143 -2.65 6.50 15.82
C TYR A 143 -1.88 6.56 17.14
N GLU A 144 -1.39 5.42 17.59
CA GLU A 144 -0.54 5.28 18.77
C GLU A 144 0.67 4.42 18.40
N GLY A 145 1.88 5.01 18.43
CA GLY A 145 3.05 4.26 17.99
C GLY A 145 4.31 5.10 17.92
N GLN A 146 5.25 4.60 17.13
CA GLN A 146 6.54 5.21 16.95
C GLN A 146 6.52 6.19 15.78
N TYR A 147 7.27 7.26 15.94
CA TYR A 147 7.47 8.30 14.94
C TYR A 147 8.96 8.52 14.69
N LYS A 148 9.29 8.86 13.47
CA LYS A 148 10.60 9.33 13.06
C LYS A 148 10.47 10.43 12.01
N ASN A 149 11.05 11.59 12.28
CA ASN A 149 10.99 12.73 11.36
C ASN A 149 9.55 13.08 10.93
N ASN A 150 8.61 13.17 11.87
CA ASN A 150 7.17 13.43 11.67
C ASN A 150 6.41 12.34 10.92
N LYS A 151 6.96 11.13 10.76
CA LYS A 151 6.31 10.01 10.07
C LYS A 151 6.13 8.84 11.00
N LYS A 152 5.07 8.09 10.81
CA LYS A 152 4.89 6.79 11.45
C LYS A 152 6.03 5.88 11.00
N GLU A 153 6.71 5.28 11.98
CA GLU A 153 7.87 4.42 11.74
C GLU A 153 7.93 3.36 12.86
N GLY A 154 8.30 2.12 12.54
CA GLY A 154 8.32 1.04 13.53
C GLY A 154 6.91 0.59 13.92
N PHE A 155 6.75 0.05 15.12
CA PHE A 155 5.48 -0.52 15.57
C PHE A 155 4.49 0.56 16.00
N GLY A 156 3.21 0.38 15.59
CA GLY A 156 2.11 1.24 16.01
C GLY A 156 0.74 0.62 15.79
N ILE A 157 -0.26 1.26 16.41
CA ILE A 157 -1.66 0.87 16.34
C ILE A 157 -2.44 2.04 15.73
N TYR A 158 -3.20 1.77 14.69
CA TYR A 158 -4.12 2.72 14.09
C TYR A 158 -5.56 2.30 14.37
N TYR A 159 -6.31 3.18 14.98
CA TYR A 159 -7.73 3.03 15.26
C TYR A 159 -8.49 3.91 14.27
N TYR A 160 -9.28 3.30 13.43
CA TYR A 160 -10.17 4.01 12.52
C TYR A 160 -11.45 4.39 13.24
N LYS A 161 -12.01 5.53 12.91
CA LYS A 161 -13.25 6.03 13.49
C LYS A 161 -14.41 5.04 13.37
N GLU A 162 -14.47 4.34 12.25
CA GLU A 162 -15.50 3.36 11.92
C GLU A 162 -15.35 2.04 12.71
N GLY A 163 -14.28 1.89 13.51
CA GLY A 163 -14.05 0.76 14.41
C GLY A 163 -12.98 -0.24 13.93
N ASP A 164 -12.54 -0.15 12.70
CA ASP A 164 -11.40 -0.93 12.22
C ASP A 164 -10.14 -0.62 13.02
N ARG A 165 -9.20 -1.56 13.05
CA ARG A 165 -7.93 -1.38 13.76
C ARG A 165 -6.80 -2.10 13.03
N TYR A 166 -5.67 -1.43 12.88
CA TYR A 166 -4.43 -2.04 12.43
C TYR A 166 -3.39 -2.03 13.55
N GLU A 167 -2.72 -3.14 13.76
CA GLU A 167 -1.58 -3.30 14.66
C GLU A 167 -0.41 -3.86 13.89
N GLY A 168 0.69 -3.14 13.80
CA GLY A 168 1.84 -3.64 13.03
C GLY A 168 2.91 -2.61 12.77
N GLU A 169 3.77 -2.98 11.83
CA GLU A 169 4.91 -2.16 11.45
C GLU A 169 4.52 -1.08 10.45
N TYR A 170 5.18 0.05 10.60
CA TYR A 170 5.06 1.22 9.72
C TYR A 170 6.42 1.63 9.20
N LYS A 171 6.44 2.11 7.97
CA LYS A 171 7.60 2.74 7.36
C LYS A 171 7.16 3.91 6.51
N ASN A 172 7.66 5.10 6.83
CA ASN A 172 7.30 6.35 6.14
C ASN A 172 5.78 6.55 6.00
N ASP A 173 5.01 6.39 7.09
CA ASP A 173 3.55 6.48 7.20
C ASP A 173 2.75 5.32 6.58
N LEU A 174 3.38 4.38 5.88
CA LEU A 174 2.73 3.23 5.25
C LEU A 174 2.86 1.98 6.13
N ARG A 175 1.84 1.13 6.11
CA ARG A 175 1.92 -0.22 6.70
C ARG A 175 2.99 -1.00 5.94
N GLU A 176 3.89 -1.65 6.69
CA GLU A 176 5.05 -2.38 6.15
C GLU A 176 5.38 -3.54 7.08
N GLY A 177 6.01 -4.61 6.59
CA GLY A 177 6.40 -5.73 7.43
C GLY A 177 5.21 -6.55 7.93
N ARG A 178 5.24 -6.98 9.19
CA ARG A 178 4.18 -7.80 9.78
C ARG A 178 3.12 -6.94 10.46
N GLY A 179 1.84 -7.32 10.28
CA GLY A 179 0.75 -6.61 10.92
C GLY A 179 -0.56 -7.37 10.91
N ILE A 180 -1.45 -6.94 11.80
CA ILE A 180 -2.81 -7.48 11.93
C ILE A 180 -3.80 -6.37 11.68
N TYR A 181 -4.75 -6.61 10.79
CA TYR A 181 -5.89 -5.73 10.55
C TYR A 181 -7.16 -6.40 11.08
N TYR A 182 -7.88 -5.71 11.93
CA TYR A 182 -9.17 -6.12 12.46
C TYR A 182 -10.25 -5.30 11.77
N TYR A 183 -11.19 -5.97 11.13
CA TYR A 183 -12.31 -5.36 10.43
C TYR A 183 -13.50 -5.19 11.39
N HIS A 184 -14.18 -4.05 11.32
CA HIS A 184 -15.42 -3.78 12.01
C HIS A 184 -16.63 -4.11 11.13
N ASP A 185 -17.85 -3.75 11.55
CA ASP A 185 -19.12 -4.34 11.14
C ASP A 185 -19.50 -4.35 9.64
N ASP A 186 -18.88 -3.56 8.79
CA ASP A 186 -19.34 -3.39 7.40
C ASP A 186 -18.65 -4.28 6.36
N ASN A 187 -17.71 -5.12 6.78
CA ASN A 187 -16.96 -5.99 5.88
C ASN A 187 -17.17 -7.46 6.21
N ASP A 188 -17.12 -8.34 5.20
CA ASP A 188 -17.16 -9.80 5.40
C ASP A 188 -15.93 -10.33 6.14
N GLY A 189 -14.84 -9.54 6.18
CA GLY A 189 -13.62 -9.84 6.90
C GLY A 189 -13.78 -9.67 8.42
N LEU A 190 -13.15 -10.56 9.19
CA LEU A 190 -12.96 -10.44 10.63
C LEU A 190 -11.54 -9.97 10.94
N LYS A 191 -10.54 -10.61 10.35
CA LYS A 191 -9.13 -10.34 10.62
C LYS A 191 -8.24 -10.73 9.45
N TYR A 192 -7.24 -9.90 9.14
CA TYR A 192 -6.06 -10.29 8.38
C TYR A 192 -4.83 -10.26 9.27
N GLU A 193 -3.98 -11.28 9.19
CA GLU A 193 -2.69 -11.36 9.87
C GLU A 193 -1.62 -11.81 8.87
N GLY A 194 -0.66 -10.94 8.56
CA GLY A 194 0.29 -11.27 7.51
C GLY A 194 1.26 -10.15 7.18
N ASP A 195 1.84 -10.28 5.99
CA ASP A 195 2.83 -9.36 5.45
C ASP A 195 2.15 -8.16 4.78
N TRP A 196 2.73 -6.99 4.98
CA TRP A 196 2.31 -5.71 4.41
C TRP A 196 3.45 -5.07 3.66
N LYS A 197 3.14 -4.44 2.55
CA LYS A 197 4.10 -3.69 1.76
C LYS A 197 3.45 -2.46 1.13
N ASN A 198 4.03 -1.29 1.40
CA ASN A 198 3.50 -0.02 0.90
C ASN A 198 1.99 0.20 1.19
N GLY A 199 1.48 -0.31 2.31
CA GLY A 199 0.10 -0.13 2.73
C GLY A 199 -0.89 -1.19 2.29
N VAL A 200 -0.49 -2.17 1.44
CA VAL A 200 -1.34 -3.27 0.95
C VAL A 200 -0.89 -4.62 1.50
N LYS A 201 -1.80 -5.60 1.52
CA LYS A 201 -1.48 -7.00 1.86
C LYS A 201 -0.61 -7.57 0.72
N GLU A 202 0.56 -8.11 1.09
CA GLU A 202 1.55 -8.63 0.14
C GLU A 202 2.35 -9.74 0.82
N GLY A 203 2.64 -10.83 0.13
CA GLY A 203 3.39 -11.94 0.70
C GLY A 203 2.50 -12.97 1.39
N LYS A 204 2.89 -13.48 2.55
CA LYS A 204 2.14 -14.53 3.25
C LYS A 204 1.19 -13.95 4.30
N GLY A 205 -0.01 -14.53 4.38
CA GLY A 205 -0.98 -14.11 5.38
C GLY A 205 -2.12 -15.09 5.61
N ILE A 206 -2.88 -14.77 6.64
CA ILE A 206 -4.11 -15.47 7.03
C ILE A 206 -5.24 -14.44 7.03
N PHE A 207 -6.28 -14.69 6.27
CA PHE A 207 -7.51 -13.92 6.27
C PHE A 207 -8.64 -14.74 6.86
N THR A 208 -9.29 -14.24 7.89
CA THR A 208 -10.43 -14.87 8.55
C THR A 208 -11.67 -14.06 8.25
N LEU A 209 -12.74 -14.73 7.82
CA LEU A 209 -14.03 -14.13 7.52
C LEU A 209 -14.99 -14.27 8.72
N LYS A 210 -16.01 -13.42 8.77
CA LYS A 210 -17.03 -13.44 9.84
C LYS A 210 -17.89 -14.69 9.83
N ASN A 211 -18.10 -15.29 8.65
CA ASN A 211 -18.83 -16.54 8.52
C ASN A 211 -18.05 -17.78 9.02
N GLY A 212 -16.78 -17.58 9.43
CA GLY A 212 -15.89 -18.64 9.91
C GLY A 212 -14.97 -19.24 8.84
N ASP A 213 -15.11 -18.83 7.59
CA ASP A 213 -14.14 -19.21 6.55
C ASP A 213 -12.78 -18.60 6.81
N ARG A 214 -11.73 -19.23 6.26
CA ARG A 214 -10.35 -18.78 6.44
C ARG A 214 -9.52 -19.09 5.21
N TYR A 215 -8.79 -18.09 4.72
CA TYR A 215 -7.73 -18.28 3.73
C TYR A 215 -6.37 -18.20 4.39
N GLU A 216 -5.44 -19.06 3.95
CA GLU A 216 -4.04 -19.07 4.37
C GLU A 216 -3.16 -19.26 3.13
N GLY A 217 -2.40 -18.25 2.73
CA GLY A 217 -1.64 -18.33 1.48
C GLY A 217 -0.92 -17.05 1.10
N ASP A 218 -0.66 -16.95 -0.20
CA ASP A 218 -0.02 -15.80 -0.80
C ASP A 218 -1.02 -14.66 -1.05
N PHE A 219 -0.57 -13.43 -0.81
CA PHE A 219 -1.31 -12.20 -1.10
C PHE A 219 -0.52 -11.33 -2.06
N LYS A 220 -1.23 -10.63 -2.93
CA LYS A 220 -0.66 -9.63 -3.83
C LYS A 220 -1.67 -8.52 -4.08
N ASN A 221 -1.27 -7.27 -3.80
CA ASN A 221 -2.13 -6.10 -3.94
C ASN A 221 -3.52 -6.28 -3.28
N ASP A 222 -3.54 -6.75 -2.03
CA ASP A 222 -4.71 -7.04 -1.20
C ASP A 222 -5.52 -8.30 -1.55
N ASN A 223 -5.27 -8.97 -2.69
CA ASN A 223 -5.99 -10.15 -3.16
C ASN A 223 -5.28 -11.46 -2.80
N PHE A 224 -6.03 -12.56 -2.71
CA PHE A 224 -5.48 -13.92 -2.71
C PHE A 224 -4.84 -14.17 -4.07
N GLU A 225 -3.60 -14.64 -4.04
CA GLU A 225 -2.80 -14.85 -5.26
C GLU A 225 -1.85 -16.03 -5.03
N GLY A 226 -1.45 -16.71 -6.11
CA GLY A 226 -0.49 -17.79 -6.00
C GLY A 226 -1.03 -19.01 -5.26
N ARG A 227 -0.29 -19.58 -4.32
CA ARG A 227 -0.70 -20.79 -3.61
C ARG A 227 -1.29 -20.51 -2.25
N GLY A 228 -2.42 -21.18 -1.96
CA GLY A 228 -3.11 -21.05 -0.68
C GLY A 228 -4.02 -22.22 -0.35
N ILE A 229 -4.58 -22.13 0.84
CA ILE A 229 -5.61 -23.05 1.34
C ILE A 229 -6.80 -22.19 1.79
N TYR A 230 -7.96 -22.51 1.26
CA TYR A 230 -9.21 -21.92 1.72
C TYR A 230 -9.99 -22.97 2.54
N TYR A 231 -10.26 -22.66 3.77
CA TYR A 231 -11.04 -23.47 4.71
C TYR A 231 -12.45 -22.90 4.77
N PHE A 232 -13.41 -23.69 4.42
CA PHE A 232 -14.82 -23.36 4.54
C PHE A 232 -15.33 -23.70 5.95
N ASN A 233 -16.28 -22.96 6.46
CA ASN A 233 -16.85 -23.14 7.78
C ASN A 233 -17.63 -24.46 7.92
N ASN A 234 -18.04 -25.07 6.80
CA ASN A 234 -18.69 -26.38 6.76
C ASN A 234 -17.73 -27.57 6.89
N GLY A 235 -16.43 -27.30 6.98
CA GLY A 235 -15.36 -28.30 7.10
C GLY A 235 -14.75 -28.74 5.78
N ASP A 236 -15.22 -28.22 4.65
CA ASP A 236 -14.56 -28.41 3.35
C ASP A 236 -13.25 -27.58 3.29
N ARG A 237 -12.39 -27.90 2.34
CA ARG A 237 -11.14 -27.18 2.12
C ARG A 237 -10.72 -27.25 0.66
N TYR A 238 -10.33 -26.13 0.10
CA TYR A 238 -9.62 -26.07 -1.18
C TYR A 238 -8.13 -25.81 -0.93
N GLU A 239 -7.26 -26.54 -1.62
CA GLU A 239 -5.82 -26.38 -1.60
C GLU A 239 -5.31 -26.28 -3.03
N GLY A 240 -4.83 -25.11 -3.45
CA GLY A 240 -4.49 -24.90 -4.84
C GLY A 240 -3.97 -23.51 -5.17
N GLU A 241 -4.11 -23.16 -6.44
CA GLU A 241 -3.71 -21.87 -6.98
C GLU A 241 -4.88 -20.88 -6.93
N PHE A 242 -4.55 -19.60 -6.69
CA PHE A 242 -5.48 -18.48 -6.58
C PHE A 242 -5.04 -17.35 -7.49
N LYS A 243 -6.00 -16.61 -7.99
CA LYS A 243 -5.79 -15.39 -8.76
C LYS A 243 -6.96 -14.43 -8.56
N ASN A 244 -6.66 -13.21 -8.14
CA ASN A 244 -7.66 -12.18 -7.86
C ASN A 244 -8.82 -12.69 -6.97
N ASP A 245 -8.49 -13.34 -5.84
CA ASP A 245 -9.40 -13.91 -4.84
C ASP A 245 -10.16 -15.18 -5.27
N GLU A 246 -9.98 -15.68 -6.49
CA GLU A 246 -10.68 -16.84 -7.04
C GLU A 246 -9.75 -18.05 -7.22
N PHE A 247 -10.32 -19.26 -7.20
CA PHE A 247 -9.58 -20.48 -7.57
C PHE A 247 -9.19 -20.38 -9.04
N ASP A 248 -7.90 -20.52 -9.35
CA ASP A 248 -7.40 -20.38 -10.72
C ASP A 248 -6.13 -21.24 -10.89
N GLY A 249 -6.17 -22.19 -11.80
CA GLY A 249 -5.10 -23.16 -11.99
C GLY A 249 -5.38 -24.51 -11.31
N LYS A 250 -4.33 -25.19 -10.83
CA LYS A 250 -4.47 -26.53 -10.25
C LYS A 250 -4.89 -26.50 -8.79
N GLY A 251 -5.86 -27.36 -8.44
CA GLY A 251 -6.31 -27.46 -7.05
C GLY A 251 -6.89 -28.82 -6.68
N ILE A 252 -7.02 -28.98 -5.37
CA ILE A 252 -7.67 -30.13 -4.74
C ILE A 252 -8.74 -29.60 -3.79
N PHE A 253 -9.97 -30.01 -4.03
CA PHE A 253 -11.07 -29.77 -3.11
C PHE A 253 -11.24 -30.97 -2.20
N TYR A 254 -11.19 -30.76 -0.91
CA TYR A 254 -11.41 -31.78 0.12
C TYR A 254 -12.78 -31.52 0.75
N TYR A 255 -13.69 -32.43 0.52
CA TYR A 255 -15.03 -32.38 1.11
C TYR A 255 -15.00 -32.94 2.55
N ASN A 256 -15.88 -32.45 3.40
CA ASN A 256 -16.01 -32.87 4.79
C ASN A 256 -16.44 -34.34 4.96
N ASP A 257 -17.04 -34.92 3.92
CA ASP A 257 -17.39 -36.35 3.87
C ASP A 257 -16.19 -37.28 3.62
N GLY A 258 -15.02 -36.69 3.32
CA GLY A 258 -13.77 -37.39 3.01
C GLY A 258 -13.49 -37.59 1.53
N THR A 259 -14.39 -37.17 0.65
CA THR A 259 -14.16 -37.11 -0.81
C THR A 259 -13.09 -36.08 -1.14
N ARG A 260 -12.31 -36.33 -2.18
CA ARG A 260 -11.35 -35.37 -2.76
C ARG A 260 -11.63 -35.22 -4.24
N GLU A 261 -11.58 -33.99 -4.74
CA GLU A 261 -11.71 -33.69 -6.16
C GLU A 261 -10.48 -32.89 -6.63
N MET A 262 -9.80 -33.40 -7.65
CA MET A 262 -8.58 -32.82 -8.20
C MET A 262 -8.78 -32.43 -9.65
N GLY A 263 -8.42 -31.22 -10.02
CA GLY A 263 -8.53 -30.73 -11.38
C GLY A 263 -8.03 -29.30 -11.56
N ASP A 264 -8.40 -28.74 -12.69
CA ASP A 264 -8.09 -27.37 -13.05
C ASP A 264 -9.31 -26.46 -12.76
N TYR A 265 -9.03 -25.24 -12.33
CA TYR A 265 -10.04 -24.23 -12.00
C TYR A 265 -9.76 -22.96 -12.80
N LEU A 266 -10.81 -22.24 -13.13
CA LEU A 266 -10.74 -20.93 -13.79
C LEU A 266 -11.85 -20.02 -13.26
N ASN A 267 -11.45 -18.85 -12.73
CA ASN A 267 -12.38 -17.86 -12.17
C ASN A 267 -13.37 -18.48 -11.15
N GLY A 268 -12.85 -19.31 -10.26
CA GLY A 268 -13.61 -19.96 -9.18
C GLY A 268 -14.32 -21.26 -9.58
N GLU A 269 -14.47 -21.54 -10.87
CA GLU A 269 -15.22 -22.70 -11.37
C GLU A 269 -14.30 -23.85 -11.81
N PRO A 270 -14.68 -25.11 -11.57
CA PRO A 270 -13.95 -26.26 -12.09
C PRO A 270 -14.03 -26.31 -13.61
N ILE A 271 -12.96 -26.67 -14.30
CA ILE A 271 -12.90 -26.77 -15.76
C ILE A 271 -12.24 -28.06 -16.23
N GLY A 272 -12.78 -28.64 -17.30
CA GLY A 272 -12.23 -29.81 -17.96
C GLY A 272 -12.43 -31.10 -17.14
N LYS A 273 -11.41 -31.96 -17.12
CA LYS A 273 -11.50 -33.26 -16.45
C LYS A 273 -11.04 -33.18 -15.00
N HIS A 274 -11.93 -33.56 -14.09
CA HIS A 274 -11.66 -33.70 -12.67
C HIS A 274 -11.66 -35.18 -12.27
N VAL A 275 -10.86 -35.52 -11.28
CA VAL A 275 -10.84 -36.85 -10.67
C VAL A 275 -11.38 -36.74 -9.25
N LYS A 276 -12.46 -37.45 -8.98
CA LYS A 276 -13.03 -37.63 -7.63
C LYS A 276 -12.55 -38.95 -7.03
N LEU A 277 -12.00 -38.85 -5.83
CA LEU A 277 -11.65 -40.00 -5.00
C LEU A 277 -12.57 -40.01 -3.78
N TYR A 278 -13.47 -40.95 -3.73
CA TYR A 278 -14.43 -41.12 -2.64
C TYR A 278 -13.77 -41.79 -1.41
N LYS A 279 -14.35 -41.56 -0.24
CA LYS A 279 -13.86 -42.15 1.02
C LYS A 279 -13.82 -43.69 1.02
N ASN A 280 -14.68 -44.33 0.26
CA ASN A 280 -14.75 -45.79 0.07
C ASN A 280 -13.67 -46.33 -0.88
N GLY A 281 -12.86 -45.46 -1.50
CA GLY A 281 -11.80 -45.80 -2.45
C GLY A 281 -12.26 -45.82 -3.92
N GLU A 282 -13.52 -45.53 -4.20
CA GLU A 282 -13.99 -45.37 -5.58
C GLU A 282 -13.37 -44.16 -6.24
N VAL A 283 -13.13 -44.27 -7.54
CA VAL A 283 -12.56 -43.16 -8.36
C VAL A 283 -13.51 -42.91 -9.51
N GLU A 284 -13.86 -41.65 -9.68
CA GLU A 284 -14.71 -41.17 -10.78
C GLU A 284 -14.00 -40.05 -11.55
N THR A 285 -14.20 -40.04 -12.86
CA THR A 285 -13.77 -38.89 -13.69
C THR A 285 -15.01 -38.09 -14.09
N VAL A 286 -15.00 -36.80 -13.78
CA VAL A 286 -16.08 -35.86 -14.07
C VAL A 286 -15.59 -34.86 -15.10
N ASP A 287 -16.33 -34.67 -16.16
CA ASP A 287 -16.13 -33.58 -17.12
C ASP A 287 -17.02 -32.39 -16.70
N THR A 288 -16.39 -31.22 -16.43
CA THR A 288 -17.02 -29.98 -15.96
C THR A 288 -16.96 -28.89 -17.02
#